data_024c1f85721dcb8a8475c45779e7e738
#
_entry.id   024c1f85721dcb8a8475c45779e7e738
#
_cell.length_a   1.000
_cell.length_b   1.000
_cell.length_c   1.000
_cell.angle_alpha   90.00
_cell.angle_beta   90.00
_cell.angle_gamma   90.00
#
_symmetry.space_group_name_H-M   'P 1'
#
loop_
_entity.id
_entity.type
_entity.pdbx_description
1 polymer ?
#
loop_
_entity_poly.entity_id
_entity_poly.type
_entity_poly.pdbx_seq_one_letter_code
_entity_poly.pdbx_strand_id
1 'polypeptide(L)'
;MKGNIKRKIGSILLAGCLALGIGAYVKANAGDHSSEMISRKGVQNEFVETCKNLNWPKGYNVPKEIDEEENGSVYQKGFGNTRASIYWEAAWEKEWLNTYKNDPTRAEKALEELEKAKKMPYMSEEKCDDATREYFDKILDKAKNGDPSGFEENIKLNAPE
;
A
#
# COMPACT_ATOMS: atom_id res chain seq x y z
N MET A 1 11.50 12.44 40.29
CA MET A 1 10.57 12.21 39.16
C MET A 1 11.37 12.08 37.88
N LYS A 2 11.57 10.86 37.35
CA LYS A 2 12.32 10.61 36.11
C LYS A 2 11.29 10.36 35.01
N GLY A 3 11.16 11.33 34.12
CA GLY A 3 10.28 11.22 32.97
C GLY A 3 10.88 10.26 31.92
N ASN A 4 10.21 9.16 31.67
CA ASN A 4 10.51 8.24 30.58
C ASN A 4 10.12 8.89 29.25
N ILE A 5 11.09 9.41 28.53
CA ILE A 5 10.96 9.78 27.13
C ILE A 5 10.96 8.47 26.33
N LYS A 6 9.78 7.95 26.03
CA LYS A 6 9.61 6.92 25.01
C LYS A 6 9.96 7.54 23.66
N ARG A 7 11.16 7.29 23.18
CA ARG A 7 11.55 7.55 21.79
C ARG A 7 10.65 6.68 20.91
N LYS A 8 9.73 7.31 20.21
CA LYS A 8 9.08 6.71 19.06
C LYS A 8 10.15 6.53 17.99
N ILE A 9 10.68 5.33 17.88
CA ILE A 9 11.55 4.93 16.77
C ILE A 9 10.61 4.66 15.59
N GLY A 10 10.60 5.48 14.75
CA GLY A 10 10.28 5.96 13.47
C GLY A 10 9.84 4.88 12.51
N SER A 11 8.64 5.01 12.12
CA SER A 11 8.07 4.68 10.84
C SER A 11 8.87 5.32 9.71
N ILE A 12 9.84 4.62 9.14
CA ILE A 12 10.66 5.14 8.03
C ILE A 12 10.60 4.24 6.79
N LEU A 13 9.74 3.24 6.73
CA LEU A 13 9.82 2.27 5.64
C LEU A 13 8.70 2.32 4.59
N LEU A 14 7.81 3.31 4.64
CA LEU A 14 6.81 3.52 3.59
C LEU A 14 6.70 4.97 3.10
N ALA A 15 7.73 5.77 3.29
CA ALA A 15 7.75 7.14 2.79
C ALA A 15 7.81 7.20 1.24
N GLY A 16 8.27 6.15 0.58
CA GLY A 16 8.45 6.14 -0.87
C GLY A 16 7.15 6.05 -1.68
N CYS A 17 6.13 5.32 -1.18
CA CYS A 17 4.87 5.17 -1.92
C CYS A 17 3.77 6.18 -1.53
N LEU A 18 3.93 6.92 -0.43
CA LEU A 18 2.93 7.87 0.07
C LEU A 18 3.37 9.34 0.03
N ALA A 19 4.62 9.64 -0.33
CA ALA A 19 5.16 11.00 -0.28
C ALA A 19 4.81 11.88 -1.49
N LEU A 20 3.63 11.72 -2.09
CA LEU A 20 3.15 12.61 -3.13
C LEU A 20 1.98 13.51 -2.70
N GLY A 21 1.76 13.62 -1.42
CA GLY A 21 0.86 14.61 -0.84
C GLY A 21 1.66 15.68 -0.09
N ILE A 22 1.60 16.91 -0.56
CA ILE A 22 2.03 18.18 0.03
C ILE A 22 3.38 18.69 -0.46
N GLY A 23 3.28 19.74 -1.24
CA GLY A 23 4.25 20.60 -1.82
C GLY A 23 5.55 20.84 -1.08
N ALA A 24 6.63 20.43 -1.72
CA ALA A 24 7.86 21.19 -1.73
C ALA A 24 8.32 21.28 -3.19
N TYR A 25 8.20 22.48 -3.75
CA TYR A 25 8.79 22.81 -5.04
C TYR A 25 10.30 22.69 -4.94
N VAL A 26 10.85 21.56 -5.32
CA VAL A 26 12.25 21.47 -5.70
C VAL A 26 12.31 21.50 -7.22
N LYS A 27 12.72 22.65 -7.74
CA LYS A 27 13.01 22.86 -9.15
C LYS A 27 14.30 22.10 -9.50
N ALA A 28 14.17 20.86 -9.96
CA ALA A 28 15.25 20.10 -10.54
C ALA A 28 14.93 19.82 -12.01
N ASN A 29 15.88 20.10 -12.88
CA ASN A 29 15.82 20.09 -14.35
C ASN A 29 14.97 18.96 -14.97
N ALA A 30 13.98 19.34 -15.59
CA ALA A 30 13.17 19.15 -16.75
C ALA A 30 13.47 17.94 -17.66
N GLY A 31 12.79 16.83 -17.37
CA GLY A 31 12.04 16.13 -18.42
C GLY A 31 10.58 16.53 -18.20
N ASP A 32 9.84 16.83 -19.24
CA ASP A 32 8.45 17.28 -19.21
C ASP A 32 7.51 16.12 -18.76
N HIS A 33 7.53 15.83 -17.46
CA HIS A 33 6.55 15.04 -16.78
C HIS A 33 5.73 15.98 -15.92
N SER A 34 4.88 16.79 -16.53
CA SER A 34 3.80 17.47 -15.83
C SER A 34 2.85 16.39 -15.32
N SER A 35 3.06 15.92 -14.09
CA SER A 35 2.15 14.99 -13.45
C SER A 35 0.78 15.66 -13.40
N GLU A 36 -0.19 15.08 -14.09
CA GLU A 36 -1.56 15.58 -14.12
C GLU A 36 -2.11 15.58 -12.69
N MET A 37 -2.55 16.77 -12.23
CA MET A 37 -3.15 16.94 -10.92
C MET A 37 -4.66 16.79 -11.01
N ILE A 38 -5.24 16.07 -10.06
CA ILE A 38 -6.67 15.80 -10.00
C ILE A 38 -7.26 16.23 -8.65
N SER A 39 -8.57 16.50 -8.65
CA SER A 39 -9.31 16.82 -7.44
C SER A 39 -9.55 15.60 -6.56
N ARG A 40 -9.97 15.81 -5.30
CA ARG A 40 -10.44 14.75 -4.39
C ARG A 40 -11.48 13.83 -5.05
N LYS A 41 -12.42 14.39 -5.83
CA LYS A 41 -13.41 13.60 -6.58
C LYS A 41 -12.75 12.70 -7.63
N GLY A 42 -11.73 13.20 -8.32
CA GLY A 42 -10.94 12.39 -9.26
C GLY A 42 -10.27 11.22 -8.56
N VAL A 43 -9.63 11.47 -7.43
CA VAL A 43 -9.01 10.43 -6.58
C VAL A 43 -10.03 9.38 -6.13
N GLN A 44 -11.20 9.81 -5.67
CA GLN A 44 -12.28 8.89 -5.28
C GLN A 44 -12.74 8.00 -6.44
N ASN A 45 -12.85 8.56 -7.64
CA ASN A 45 -13.20 7.77 -8.82
C ASN A 45 -12.13 6.74 -9.16
N GLU A 46 -10.84 7.13 -9.16
CA GLU A 46 -9.73 6.19 -9.36
C GLU A 46 -9.77 5.07 -8.33
N PHE A 47 -9.96 5.40 -7.05
CA PHE A 47 -10.01 4.44 -5.96
C PHE A 47 -11.13 3.40 -6.17
N VAL A 48 -12.36 3.87 -6.38
CA VAL A 48 -13.51 2.98 -6.56
C VAL A 48 -13.37 2.09 -7.80
N GLU A 49 -12.93 2.65 -8.92
CA GLU A 49 -12.73 1.87 -10.15
C GLU A 49 -11.62 0.82 -9.98
N THR A 50 -10.55 1.15 -9.28
CA THR A 50 -9.48 0.18 -8.98
C THR A 50 -9.99 -0.91 -8.06
N CYS A 51 -10.72 -0.56 -6.99
CA CYS A 51 -11.31 -1.55 -6.09
C CYS A 51 -12.25 -2.55 -6.81
N LYS A 52 -13.02 -2.10 -7.81
CA LYS A 52 -13.90 -2.98 -8.62
C LYS A 52 -13.12 -3.97 -9.49
N ASN A 53 -11.92 -3.59 -9.94
CA ASN A 53 -11.12 -4.39 -10.86
C ASN A 53 -10.14 -5.35 -10.14
N LEU A 54 -9.96 -5.21 -8.83
CA LEU A 54 -9.11 -6.07 -8.03
C LEU A 54 -9.88 -7.30 -7.51
N ASN A 55 -9.21 -8.44 -7.44
CA ASN A 55 -9.73 -9.61 -6.73
C ASN A 55 -9.51 -9.41 -5.22
N TRP A 56 -10.53 -9.69 -4.43
CA TRP A 56 -10.46 -9.55 -2.98
C TRP A 56 -10.62 -10.90 -2.29
N PRO A 57 -10.08 -11.08 -1.07
CA PRO A 57 -10.35 -12.25 -0.26
C PRO A 57 -11.86 -12.45 -0.07
N LYS A 58 -12.30 -13.70 -0.02
CA LYS A 58 -13.72 -14.02 0.15
C LYS A 58 -14.27 -13.45 1.46
N GLY A 59 -15.31 -12.64 1.35
CA GLY A 59 -15.97 -12.01 2.49
C GLY A 59 -15.28 -10.75 3.00
N TYR A 60 -14.24 -10.26 2.32
CA TYR A 60 -13.62 -8.99 2.64
C TYR A 60 -14.59 -7.82 2.36
N ASN A 61 -14.68 -6.89 3.30
CA ASN A 61 -15.48 -5.68 3.11
C ASN A 61 -14.67 -4.64 2.34
N VAL A 62 -14.84 -4.63 1.03
CA VAL A 62 -14.11 -3.71 0.14
C VAL A 62 -14.47 -2.26 0.45
N PRO A 63 -13.49 -1.37 0.71
CA PRO A 63 -13.76 0.01 1.02
C PRO A 63 -14.43 0.74 -0.15
N LYS A 64 -15.42 1.58 0.16
CA LYS A 64 -16.18 2.33 -0.83
C LYS A 64 -15.71 3.77 -1.00
N GLU A 65 -15.00 4.25 -0.02
CA GLU A 65 -14.51 5.63 0.04
C GLU A 65 -13.03 5.62 0.42
N ILE A 66 -12.30 6.57 -0.12
CA ILE A 66 -10.92 6.80 0.27
C ILE A 66 -10.89 7.57 1.60
N ASP A 67 -9.97 7.20 2.48
CA ASP A 67 -9.79 7.75 3.82
C ASP A 67 -9.04 9.11 3.87
N GLU A 68 -9.12 9.88 2.80
CA GLU A 68 -8.50 11.20 2.69
C GLU A 68 -9.49 12.33 3.01
N GLU A 69 -9.04 13.30 3.77
CA GLU A 69 -9.86 14.47 4.12
C GLU A 69 -10.17 15.37 2.91
N GLU A 70 -11.35 15.94 2.89
CA GLU A 70 -11.77 16.91 1.89
C GLU A 70 -11.35 18.33 2.31
N ASN A 71 -10.08 18.68 2.04
CA ASN A 71 -9.51 19.96 2.48
C ASN A 71 -9.07 20.88 1.32
N GLY A 72 -9.64 20.69 0.13
CA GLY A 72 -9.26 21.47 -1.07
C GLY A 72 -7.93 21.08 -1.68
N SER A 73 -7.33 19.98 -1.25
CA SER A 73 -6.08 19.45 -1.78
C SER A 73 -6.23 18.95 -3.22
N VAL A 74 -5.15 19.06 -3.97
CA VAL A 74 -5.00 18.44 -5.28
C VAL A 74 -3.99 17.30 -5.18
N TYR A 75 -4.22 16.26 -5.96
CA TYR A 75 -3.47 15.02 -5.89
C TYR A 75 -2.89 14.67 -7.26
N GLN A 76 -1.78 13.98 -7.25
CA GLN A 76 -1.24 13.42 -8.48
C GLN A 76 -2.17 12.33 -9.01
N LYS A 77 -2.41 12.31 -10.30
CA LYS A 77 -3.15 11.24 -10.98
C LYS A 77 -2.55 9.85 -10.66
N GLY A 78 -3.42 8.91 -10.34
CA GLY A 78 -3.03 7.57 -9.90
C GLY A 78 -2.89 7.42 -8.38
N PHE A 79 -3.09 8.49 -7.59
CA PHE A 79 -3.08 8.40 -6.13
C PHE A 79 -4.18 7.47 -5.62
N GLY A 80 -5.40 7.59 -6.15
CA GLY A 80 -6.51 6.69 -5.80
C GLY A 80 -6.25 5.24 -6.16
N ASN A 81 -5.59 4.97 -7.30
CA ASN A 81 -5.17 3.63 -7.69
C ASN A 81 -4.17 3.03 -6.68
N THR A 82 -3.17 3.82 -6.26
CA THR A 82 -2.18 3.40 -5.26
C THR A 82 -2.83 3.08 -3.93
N ARG A 83 -3.73 3.95 -3.43
CA ARG A 83 -4.46 3.70 -2.18
C ARG A 83 -5.28 2.42 -2.25
N ALA A 84 -6.05 2.18 -3.32
CA ALA A 84 -6.81 0.94 -3.50
C ALA A 84 -5.90 -0.30 -3.50
N SER A 85 -4.72 -0.21 -4.11
CA SER A 85 -3.75 -1.31 -4.15
C SER A 85 -3.18 -1.63 -2.77
N ILE A 86 -2.93 -0.62 -1.93
CA ILE A 86 -2.47 -0.80 -0.54
C ILE A 86 -3.55 -1.50 0.31
N TYR A 87 -4.82 -1.12 0.18
CA TYR A 87 -5.93 -1.84 0.84
C TYR A 87 -6.00 -3.30 0.41
N TRP A 88 -5.84 -3.54 -0.88
CA TRP A 88 -5.85 -4.88 -1.45
C TRP A 88 -4.68 -5.74 -0.95
N GLU A 89 -3.46 -5.18 -0.92
CA GLU A 89 -2.28 -5.86 -0.38
C GLU A 89 -2.50 -6.25 1.08
N ALA A 90 -2.91 -5.30 1.92
CA ALA A 90 -3.20 -5.56 3.32
C ALA A 90 -4.31 -6.59 3.52
N ALA A 91 -5.32 -6.63 2.64
CA ALA A 91 -6.39 -7.64 2.70
C ALA A 91 -5.87 -9.05 2.44
N TRP A 92 -4.99 -9.24 1.45
CA TRP A 92 -4.41 -10.55 1.15
C TRP A 92 -3.36 -10.99 2.16
N GLU A 93 -2.58 -10.06 2.74
CA GLU A 93 -1.70 -10.37 3.86
C GLU A 93 -2.49 -10.85 5.08
N LYS A 94 -3.58 -10.16 5.43
CA LYS A 94 -4.50 -10.58 6.50
C LYS A 94 -5.14 -11.95 6.21
N GLU A 95 -5.53 -12.21 4.96
CA GLU A 95 -6.07 -13.50 4.54
C GLU A 95 -5.04 -14.62 4.75
N TRP A 96 -3.80 -14.41 4.34
CA TRP A 96 -2.72 -15.36 4.56
C TRP A 96 -2.49 -15.62 6.04
N LEU A 97 -2.35 -14.58 6.87
CA LEU A 97 -2.16 -14.70 8.30
C LEU A 97 -3.28 -15.48 9.01
N ASN A 98 -4.51 -15.34 8.51
CA ASN A 98 -5.65 -16.05 9.07
C ASN A 98 -5.71 -17.54 8.64
N THR A 99 -5.01 -17.92 7.58
CA THR A 99 -5.20 -19.23 6.93
C THR A 99 -3.96 -20.11 6.87
N TYR A 100 -2.75 -19.56 6.99
CA TYR A 100 -1.50 -20.30 6.73
C TYR A 100 -1.29 -21.56 7.61
N LYS A 101 -1.91 -21.63 8.79
CA LYS A 101 -1.82 -22.80 9.68
C LYS A 101 -2.92 -23.85 9.47
N ASN A 102 -4.08 -23.47 8.96
CA ASN A 102 -5.28 -24.30 9.01
C ASN A 102 -6.03 -24.44 7.68
N ASP A 103 -5.69 -23.64 6.66
CA ASP A 103 -6.27 -23.71 5.32
C ASP A 103 -5.21 -23.43 4.24
N PRO A 104 -4.39 -24.46 3.91
CA PRO A 104 -3.30 -24.29 2.96
C PRO A 104 -3.75 -23.76 1.57
N THR A 105 -4.94 -24.15 1.12
CA THR A 105 -5.46 -23.72 -0.19
C THR A 105 -5.73 -22.21 -0.22
N ARG A 106 -6.33 -21.68 0.85
CA ARG A 106 -6.56 -20.23 0.95
C ARG A 106 -5.26 -19.45 1.16
N ALA A 107 -4.33 -20.00 1.93
CA ALA A 107 -3.02 -19.40 2.15
C ALA A 107 -2.21 -19.34 0.83
N GLU A 108 -2.18 -20.42 0.06
CA GLU A 108 -1.52 -20.45 -1.26
C GLU A 108 -2.15 -19.43 -2.20
N LYS A 109 -3.49 -19.37 -2.24
CA LYS A 109 -4.20 -18.37 -3.03
C LYS A 109 -3.85 -16.94 -2.64
N ALA A 110 -3.69 -16.65 -1.36
CA ALA A 110 -3.26 -15.33 -0.90
C ALA A 110 -1.86 -14.97 -1.40
N LEU A 111 -0.91 -15.89 -1.35
CA LEU A 111 0.44 -15.67 -1.89
C LEU A 111 0.42 -15.47 -3.43
N GLU A 112 -0.38 -16.24 -4.16
CA GLU A 112 -0.55 -16.05 -5.61
C GLU A 112 -1.09 -14.65 -5.97
N GLU A 113 -2.03 -14.14 -5.19
CA GLU A 113 -2.55 -12.79 -5.42
C GLU A 113 -1.47 -11.74 -5.08
N LEU A 114 -0.79 -11.87 -3.94
CA LEU A 114 0.28 -10.95 -3.54
C LEU A 114 1.45 -10.92 -4.54
N GLU A 115 1.80 -12.03 -5.18
CA GLU A 115 2.82 -12.03 -6.25
C GLU A 115 2.46 -11.10 -7.42
N LYS A 116 1.19 -10.83 -7.66
CA LYS A 116 0.75 -9.91 -8.72
C LYS A 116 1.11 -8.46 -8.42
N ALA A 117 1.27 -8.11 -7.14
CA ALA A 117 1.66 -6.78 -6.69
C ALA A 117 2.92 -6.27 -7.41
N LYS A 118 3.90 -7.13 -7.61
CA LYS A 118 5.17 -6.82 -8.30
C LYS A 118 5.00 -6.27 -9.72
N LYS A 119 3.86 -6.55 -10.36
CA LYS A 119 3.53 -6.10 -11.72
C LYS A 119 2.47 -5.00 -11.74
N MET A 120 2.00 -4.58 -10.58
CA MET A 120 0.98 -3.54 -10.48
C MET A 120 1.60 -2.15 -10.55
N PRO A 121 0.86 -1.14 -11.08
CA PRO A 121 1.40 0.21 -11.28
C PRO A 121 1.96 0.88 -10.01
N TYR A 122 1.39 0.58 -8.82
CA TYR A 122 1.86 1.18 -7.56
C TYR A 122 3.26 0.69 -7.14
N MET A 123 3.70 -0.46 -7.63
CA MET A 123 5.03 -1.03 -7.42
C MET A 123 6.01 -0.71 -8.57
N SER A 124 5.61 0.09 -9.57
CA SER A 124 6.51 0.49 -10.65
C SER A 124 7.64 1.37 -10.14
N GLU A 125 8.76 1.42 -10.87
CA GLU A 125 9.93 2.26 -10.56
C GLU A 125 9.59 3.76 -10.47
N GLU A 126 8.54 4.20 -11.17
CA GLU A 126 8.06 5.58 -11.14
C GLU A 126 7.34 5.93 -9.82
N LYS A 127 6.78 4.93 -9.12
CA LYS A 127 5.90 5.16 -7.96
C LYS A 127 6.42 4.56 -6.66
N CYS A 128 7.36 3.63 -6.74
CA CYS A 128 7.87 2.89 -5.62
C CYS A 128 9.39 2.81 -5.69
N ASP A 129 10.08 3.16 -4.63
CA ASP A 129 11.53 3.05 -4.57
C ASP A 129 12.01 1.58 -4.46
N ASP A 130 13.29 1.37 -4.76
CA ASP A 130 13.91 0.03 -4.72
C ASP A 130 13.83 -0.58 -3.31
N ALA A 131 14.02 0.22 -2.27
CA ALA A 131 14.00 -0.25 -0.89
C ALA A 131 12.63 -0.82 -0.50
N THR A 132 11.55 -0.17 -0.93
CA THR A 132 10.18 -0.63 -0.70
C THR A 132 9.89 -1.93 -1.48
N ARG A 133 10.31 -2.02 -2.74
CA ARG A 133 10.17 -3.25 -3.54
C ARG A 133 10.96 -4.41 -2.94
N GLU A 134 12.20 -4.18 -2.52
CA GLU A 134 13.02 -5.19 -1.84
C GLU A 134 12.41 -5.61 -0.48
N TYR A 135 11.82 -4.68 0.25
CA TYR A 135 11.13 -5.00 1.50
C TYR A 135 9.93 -5.90 1.24
N PHE A 136 9.09 -5.57 0.25
CA PHE A 136 7.95 -6.40 -0.13
C PHE A 136 8.39 -7.81 -0.55
N ASP A 137 9.44 -7.93 -1.36
CA ASP A 137 10.00 -9.23 -1.74
C ASP A 137 10.43 -10.06 -0.52
N LYS A 138 11.11 -9.43 0.44
CA LYS A 138 11.56 -10.10 1.68
C LYS A 138 10.40 -10.60 2.54
N ILE A 139 9.34 -9.80 2.72
CA ILE A 139 8.20 -10.22 3.54
C ILE A 139 7.39 -11.32 2.85
N LEU A 140 7.27 -11.27 1.53
CA LEU A 140 6.61 -12.29 0.74
C LEU A 140 7.39 -13.62 0.78
N ASP A 141 8.72 -13.57 0.69
CA ASP A 141 9.58 -14.76 0.83
C ASP A 141 9.51 -15.36 2.23
N LYS A 142 9.44 -14.55 3.30
CA LYS A 142 9.16 -15.05 4.65
C LYS A 142 7.85 -15.82 4.70
N ALA A 143 6.78 -15.26 4.17
CA ALA A 143 5.47 -15.90 4.16
C ALA A 143 5.47 -17.22 3.38
N LYS A 144 6.13 -17.31 2.23
CA LYS A 144 6.32 -18.56 1.47
C LYS A 144 7.05 -19.64 2.28
N ASN A 145 7.92 -19.25 3.20
CA ASN A 145 8.61 -20.14 4.11
C ASN A 145 7.83 -20.40 5.43
N GLY A 146 6.60 -19.92 5.54
CA GLY A 146 5.74 -20.10 6.71
C GLY A 146 6.04 -19.16 7.88
N ASP A 147 6.86 -18.12 7.68
CA ASP A 147 7.18 -17.10 8.69
C ASP A 147 6.20 -15.91 8.59
N PRO A 148 5.29 -15.72 9.57
CA PRO A 148 4.30 -14.66 9.55
C PRO A 148 4.86 -13.27 9.86
N SER A 149 6.09 -13.19 10.41
CA SER A 149 6.63 -11.97 11.01
C SER A 149 6.66 -10.77 10.05
N GLY A 150 6.88 -11.02 8.75
CA GLY A 150 6.92 -9.97 7.75
C GLY A 150 5.56 -9.31 7.54
N PHE A 151 4.51 -10.10 7.33
CA PHE A 151 3.16 -9.56 7.15
C PHE A 151 2.58 -8.97 8.43
N GLU A 152 2.86 -9.57 9.61
CA GLU A 152 2.46 -9.00 10.90
C GLU A 152 3.06 -7.60 11.11
N GLU A 153 4.33 -7.41 10.78
CA GLU A 153 5.01 -6.12 10.87
C GLU A 153 4.45 -5.12 9.84
N ASN A 154 4.29 -5.55 8.58
CA ASN A 154 3.78 -4.70 7.51
C ASN A 154 2.37 -4.18 7.81
N ILE A 155 1.47 -5.06 8.23
CA ILE A 155 0.09 -4.66 8.61
C ILE A 155 0.11 -3.68 9.77
N LYS A 156 0.90 -3.94 10.80
CA LYS A 156 0.98 -3.08 11.97
C LYS A 156 1.46 -1.65 11.66
N LEU A 157 2.36 -1.52 10.68
CA LEU A 157 2.99 -0.25 10.35
C LEU A 157 2.25 0.51 9.23
N ASN A 158 1.63 -0.22 8.31
CA ASN A 158 1.31 0.31 6.99
C ASN A 158 -0.12 0.02 6.52
N ALA A 159 -0.84 -0.93 7.15
CA ALA A 159 -2.20 -1.20 6.73
C ALA A 159 -3.10 0.01 6.97
N PRO A 160 -3.97 0.37 6.03
CA PRO A 160 -5.02 1.36 6.25
C PRO A 160 -5.94 0.92 7.39
N GLU A 161 -6.43 1.91 8.16
CA GLU A 161 -7.41 1.70 9.24
C GLU A 161 -8.80 1.31 8.72
#